data_424b8206475546d4b46735a4e8f5f4c0
#
_entry.id   424b8206475546d4b46735a4e8f5f4c0
#
_cell.length_a   1.000
_cell.length_b   1.000
_cell.length_c   1.000
_cell.angle_alpha   90.00
_cell.angle_beta   90.00
_cell.angle_gamma   90.00
#
_symmetry.space_group_name_H-M   'P 1'
#
loop_
_entity.id
_entity.type
_entity.pdbx_description
1 polymer ?
#
loop_
_entity_poly.entity_id
_entity_poly.type
_entity_poly.pdbx_seq_one_letter_code
_entity_poly.pdbx_strand_id
1 'polypeptide(L)'
;MPQIFDGELAGALSDVWNSEAFISEHGYFLKFCKALGGWFIWNGKRWALDEKMQVMTRAKLTMKEIVDIGRRENQIQIVNHGIKCQSEPRINAMIKLSKDRLCKLASDFDTHKWYVNCLSGTINLETGQLMK
;
A
#
# COMPACT_ATOMS: atom_id res chain seq x y z
N MET A 1 14.00 -6.72 -5.50
CA MET A 1 13.09 -6.78 -4.35
C MET A 1 13.63 -5.93 -3.21
N PRO A 2 12.79 -5.14 -2.60
CA PRO A 2 13.23 -4.35 -1.46
C PRO A 2 13.74 -5.22 -0.32
N GLN A 3 14.72 -4.71 0.40
CA GLN A 3 15.24 -5.43 1.54
C GLN A 3 14.33 -5.22 2.73
N ILE A 4 13.53 -6.22 3.02
CA ILE A 4 12.60 -6.17 4.15
C ILE A 4 13.37 -6.37 5.46
N PHE A 5 14.50 -7.08 5.41
CA PHE A 5 15.26 -7.43 6.60
C PHE A 5 16.54 -6.61 6.74
N ASP A 6 16.52 -5.42 6.27
CA ASP A 6 17.66 -4.52 6.43
C ASP A 6 17.70 -4.05 7.89
N GLY A 7 18.80 -4.35 8.57
CA GLY A 7 18.97 -3.97 9.95
C GLY A 7 18.59 -5.07 10.94
N GLU A 8 18.48 -4.70 12.19
CA GLU A 8 18.18 -5.63 13.26
C GLU A 8 16.70 -5.97 13.31
N LEU A 9 16.40 -7.25 13.34
CA LEU A 9 15.04 -7.72 13.39
C LEU A 9 14.51 -7.84 14.82
N ALA A 10 15.41 -7.96 15.79
CA ALA A 10 15.01 -8.11 17.19
C ALA A 10 14.26 -6.86 17.63
N GLY A 11 13.03 -7.04 18.07
CA GLY A 11 12.18 -5.94 18.51
C GLY A 11 11.53 -5.13 17.38
N ALA A 12 11.87 -5.45 16.12
CA ALA A 12 11.31 -4.74 14.97
C ALA A 12 9.99 -5.33 14.48
N LEU A 13 9.67 -6.55 14.87
CA LEU A 13 8.49 -7.28 14.38
C LEU A 13 7.21 -6.71 15.00
N SER A 14 6.62 -5.75 14.31
CA SER A 14 5.46 -4.98 14.80
C SER A 14 4.57 -4.60 13.62
N ASP A 15 3.43 -4.01 13.92
CA ASP A 15 2.55 -3.48 12.87
C ASP A 15 3.22 -2.35 12.10
N VAL A 16 4.05 -1.55 12.76
CA VAL A 16 4.81 -0.49 12.09
C VAL A 16 5.82 -1.11 11.13
N TRP A 17 6.53 -2.15 11.56
CA TRP A 17 7.46 -2.84 10.68
C TRP A 17 6.74 -3.43 9.46
N ASN A 18 5.55 -4.00 9.68
CA ASN A 18 4.74 -4.53 8.59
C ASN A 18 4.38 -3.42 7.60
N SER A 19 4.01 -2.24 8.10
CA SER A 19 3.66 -1.13 7.23
C SER A 19 4.85 -0.67 6.40
N GLU A 20 6.05 -0.66 6.98
CA GLU A 20 7.26 -0.32 6.24
C GLU A 20 7.54 -1.33 5.13
N ALA A 21 7.34 -2.62 5.40
CA ALA A 21 7.49 -3.66 4.40
C ALA A 21 6.47 -3.48 3.27
N PHE A 22 5.23 -3.16 3.63
CA PHE A 22 4.17 -2.92 2.67
C PHE A 22 4.50 -1.73 1.76
N ILE A 23 4.93 -0.63 2.34
CA ILE A 23 5.32 0.56 1.59
C ILE A 23 6.50 0.26 0.68
N SER A 24 7.48 -0.48 1.17
CA SER A 24 8.65 -0.85 0.39
C SER A 24 8.27 -1.68 -0.84
N GLU A 25 7.33 -2.62 -0.68
CA GLU A 25 6.90 -3.49 -1.76
C GLU A 25 5.94 -2.81 -2.73
N HIS A 26 4.99 -2.05 -2.21
CA HIS A 26 3.84 -1.59 -3.00
C HIS A 26 3.67 -0.08 -3.03
N GLY A 27 4.43 0.67 -2.23
CA GLY A 27 4.22 2.12 -2.10
C GLY A 27 4.33 2.89 -3.39
N TYR A 28 5.12 2.40 -4.33
CA TYR A 28 5.28 3.03 -5.64
C TYR A 28 3.97 3.14 -6.40
N PHE A 29 3.08 2.19 -6.18
CA PHE A 29 1.85 2.07 -6.94
C PHE A 29 0.63 2.50 -6.16
N LEU A 30 0.83 3.04 -4.96
CA LEU A 30 -0.28 3.36 -4.06
C LEU A 30 -0.16 4.80 -3.56
N LYS A 31 -1.30 5.48 -3.52
CA LYS A 31 -1.43 6.78 -2.86
C LYS A 31 -2.75 6.82 -2.12
N PHE A 32 -2.76 7.50 -0.99
CA PHE A 32 -3.99 7.72 -0.25
C PHE A 32 -4.35 9.19 -0.33
N CYS A 33 -5.56 9.50 -0.77
CA CYS A 33 -6.04 10.88 -0.79
C CYS A 33 -7.43 10.94 -0.17
N LYS A 34 -7.50 11.48 1.04
CA LYS A 34 -8.76 11.56 1.77
C LYS A 34 -9.77 12.42 1.02
N ALA A 35 -9.32 13.53 0.46
CA ALA A 35 -10.19 14.46 -0.25
C ALA A 35 -10.83 13.83 -1.49
N LEU A 36 -10.18 12.89 -2.11
CA LEU A 36 -10.65 12.22 -3.32
C LEU A 36 -11.29 10.87 -3.06
N GLY A 37 -11.42 10.47 -1.81
CA GLY A 37 -12.22 9.31 -1.46
C GLY A 37 -11.49 8.06 -1.02
N GLY A 38 -10.16 8.07 -0.91
CA GLY A 38 -9.46 6.93 -0.38
C GLY A 38 -8.17 6.56 -1.09
N TRP A 39 -7.98 5.27 -1.29
CA TRP A 39 -6.77 4.73 -1.91
C TRP A 39 -6.84 4.81 -3.43
N PHE A 40 -5.70 5.14 -4.02
CA PHE A 40 -5.52 5.17 -5.47
C PHE A 40 -4.39 4.24 -5.86
N ILE A 41 -4.55 3.57 -6.99
CA ILE A 41 -3.59 2.62 -7.53
C ILE A 41 -3.17 3.09 -8.91
N TRP A 42 -1.87 3.03 -9.18
CA TRP A 42 -1.34 3.27 -10.51
C TRP A 42 -1.57 2.02 -11.37
N ASN A 43 -2.29 2.19 -12.48
CA ASN A 43 -2.65 1.06 -13.34
C ASN A 43 -1.77 0.95 -14.60
N GLY A 44 -0.65 1.67 -14.61
CA GLY A 44 0.23 1.72 -15.76
C GLY A 44 0.04 2.95 -16.63
N LYS A 45 -1.08 3.63 -16.49
CA LYS A 45 -1.43 4.81 -17.29
C LYS A 45 -1.88 5.98 -16.44
N ARG A 46 -2.57 5.73 -15.35
CA ARG A 46 -3.15 6.76 -14.51
C ARG A 46 -3.43 6.23 -13.11
N TRP A 47 -3.68 7.16 -12.21
CA TRP A 47 -4.10 6.84 -10.86
C TRP A 47 -5.59 6.56 -10.87
N ALA A 48 -5.98 5.42 -10.35
CA ALA A 48 -7.38 5.00 -10.32
C ALA A 48 -7.81 4.72 -8.89
N LEU A 49 -9.02 5.13 -8.55
CA LEU A 49 -9.60 4.84 -7.24
C LEU A 49 -9.68 3.32 -7.05
N ASP A 50 -9.27 2.85 -5.86
CA ASP A 50 -9.29 1.43 -5.56
C ASP A 50 -10.70 0.96 -5.22
N GLU A 51 -11.43 0.59 -6.26
CA GLU A 51 -12.81 0.13 -6.12
C GLU A 51 -12.91 -1.36 -5.82
N LYS A 52 -11.83 -2.12 -6.02
CA LYS A 52 -11.83 -3.58 -5.88
C LYS A 52 -11.06 -4.06 -4.67
N MET A 53 -10.76 -3.17 -3.75
CA MET A 53 -9.99 -3.50 -2.55
C MET A 53 -8.64 -4.15 -2.87
N GLN A 54 -7.97 -3.65 -3.89
CA GLN A 54 -6.66 -4.16 -4.29
C GLN A 54 -5.59 -3.85 -3.24
N VAL A 55 -5.77 -2.78 -2.49
CA VAL A 55 -4.86 -2.46 -1.38
C VAL A 55 -4.85 -3.59 -0.37
N MET A 56 -6.03 -4.13 -0.04
CA MET A 56 -6.15 -5.28 0.86
C MET A 56 -5.44 -6.50 0.28
N THR A 57 -5.62 -6.76 -1.01
CA THR A 57 -4.96 -7.89 -1.68
C THR A 57 -3.44 -7.75 -1.62
N ARG A 58 -2.93 -6.54 -1.87
CA ARG A 58 -1.49 -6.28 -1.81
C ARG A 58 -0.94 -6.43 -0.39
N ALA A 59 -1.73 -6.02 0.60
CA ALA A 59 -1.33 -6.18 2.00
C ALA A 59 -1.21 -7.66 2.36
N LYS A 60 -2.15 -8.48 1.91
CA LYS A 60 -2.07 -9.93 2.12
C LYS A 60 -0.84 -10.52 1.43
N LEU A 61 -0.52 -10.05 0.23
CA LEU A 61 0.68 -10.49 -0.48
C LEU A 61 1.95 -10.13 0.28
N THR A 62 1.99 -8.98 0.92
CA THR A 62 3.13 -8.58 1.73
C THR A 62 3.36 -9.58 2.87
N MET A 63 2.31 -9.97 3.55
CA MET A 63 2.44 -10.94 4.64
C MET A 63 2.90 -12.29 4.14
N LYS A 64 2.39 -12.73 3.00
CA LYS A 64 2.81 -13.99 2.39
C LYS A 64 4.29 -13.93 1.99
N GLU A 65 4.71 -12.81 1.42
CA GLU A 65 6.09 -12.61 1.01
C GLU A 65 7.03 -12.63 2.21
N ILE A 66 6.64 -12.03 3.31
CA ILE A 66 7.43 -12.05 4.55
C ILE A 66 7.64 -13.49 5.02
N VAL A 67 6.59 -14.31 5.01
CA VAL A 67 6.72 -15.72 5.37
C VAL A 67 7.69 -16.44 4.44
N ASP A 68 7.54 -16.24 3.13
CA ASP A 68 8.38 -16.89 2.14
C ASP A 68 9.85 -16.51 2.30
N ILE A 69 10.12 -15.23 2.55
CA ILE A 69 11.49 -14.77 2.76
C ILE A 69 12.05 -15.34 4.07
N GLY A 70 11.24 -15.36 5.10
CA GLY A 70 11.65 -15.95 6.38
C GLY A 70 12.04 -17.41 6.23
N ARG A 71 11.30 -18.16 5.43
CA ARG A 71 11.64 -19.57 5.16
C ARG A 71 12.92 -19.70 4.38
N ARG A 72 13.12 -18.88 3.35
CA ARG A 72 14.34 -18.92 2.56
C ARG A 72 15.58 -18.58 3.36
N GLU A 73 15.44 -17.65 4.30
CA GLU A 73 16.56 -17.17 5.11
C GLU A 73 16.68 -17.93 6.43
N ASN A 74 15.87 -18.96 6.64
CA ASN A 74 15.88 -19.74 7.87
C ASN A 74 15.65 -18.89 9.12
N GLN A 75 14.79 -17.90 9.02
CA GLN A 75 14.46 -16.98 10.11
C GLN A 75 13.10 -17.35 10.67
N ILE A 76 13.09 -18.27 11.62
CA ILE A 76 11.82 -18.78 12.17
C ILE A 76 10.98 -17.71 12.82
N GLN A 77 11.60 -16.71 13.45
CA GLN A 77 10.87 -15.63 14.08
C GLN A 77 10.08 -14.81 13.07
N ILE A 78 10.65 -14.61 11.88
CA ILE A 78 9.99 -13.89 10.80
C ILE A 78 8.83 -14.71 10.25
N VAL A 79 9.02 -16.01 10.07
CA VAL A 79 7.96 -16.91 9.61
C VAL A 79 6.78 -16.85 10.56
N ASN A 80 7.04 -16.99 11.85
CA ASN A 80 5.98 -16.98 12.86
C ASN A 80 5.27 -15.64 12.91
N HIS A 81 6.01 -14.54 12.79
CA HIS A 81 5.42 -13.21 12.75
C HIS A 81 4.52 -13.06 11.53
N GLY A 82 5.00 -13.46 10.35
CA GLY A 82 4.24 -13.36 9.12
C GLY A 82 2.93 -14.14 9.18
N ILE A 83 2.98 -15.35 9.73
CA ILE A 83 1.78 -16.18 9.88
C ILE A 83 0.81 -15.53 10.85
N LYS A 84 1.31 -15.05 11.98
CA LYS A 84 0.49 -14.40 13.00
C LYS A 84 -0.20 -13.15 12.46
N CYS A 85 0.47 -12.43 11.57
CA CYS A 85 -0.04 -11.16 11.06
C CYS A 85 -0.95 -11.32 9.83
N GLN A 86 -1.31 -12.54 9.47
CA GLN A 86 -2.27 -12.78 8.39
C GLN A 86 -3.71 -12.64 8.83
N SER A 87 -3.95 -12.17 10.05
CA SER A 87 -5.30 -11.89 10.53
C SER A 87 -5.81 -10.55 10.00
N GLU A 88 -7.12 -10.42 9.94
CA GLU A 88 -7.74 -9.17 9.47
C GLU A 88 -7.31 -7.94 10.27
N PRO A 89 -7.33 -7.97 11.63
CA PRO A 89 -6.90 -6.80 12.39
C PRO A 89 -5.46 -6.37 12.09
N ARG A 90 -4.57 -7.33 11.92
CA ARG A 90 -3.17 -7.03 11.65
C ARG A 90 -2.97 -6.47 10.25
N ILE A 91 -3.66 -7.03 9.28
CA ILE A 91 -3.59 -6.54 7.91
C ILE A 91 -4.17 -5.12 7.82
N ASN A 92 -5.30 -4.89 8.48
CA ASN A 92 -5.89 -3.55 8.51
C ASN A 92 -4.99 -2.55 9.21
N ALA A 93 -4.31 -2.96 10.29
CA ALA A 93 -3.36 -2.09 10.98
C ALA A 93 -2.20 -1.70 10.06
N MET A 94 -1.68 -2.66 9.30
CA MET A 94 -0.61 -2.39 8.34
C MET A 94 -1.03 -1.35 7.30
N ILE A 95 -2.22 -1.50 6.73
CA ILE A 95 -2.75 -0.58 5.75
C ILE A 95 -2.96 0.81 6.37
N LYS A 96 -3.57 0.84 7.55
CA LYS A 96 -3.86 2.09 8.24
C LYS A 96 -2.59 2.85 8.59
N LEU A 97 -1.57 2.16 9.06
CA LEU A 97 -0.30 2.78 9.43
C LEU A 97 0.50 3.24 8.21
N SER A 98 0.13 2.78 7.02
CA SER A 98 0.79 3.21 5.79
C SER A 98 0.22 4.50 5.23
N LYS A 99 -0.95 4.92 5.68
CA LYS A 99 -1.65 6.06 5.10
C LYS A 99 -0.89 7.37 5.22
N ASP A 100 -0.28 7.62 6.37
CA ASP A 100 0.42 8.88 6.58
C ASP A 100 1.60 9.04 5.63
N ARG A 101 2.28 7.97 5.31
CA ARG A 101 3.43 8.03 4.41
C ARG A 101 3.04 8.08 2.94
N LEU A 102 1.88 7.55 2.61
CA LEU A 102 1.39 7.51 1.24
C LEU A 102 0.30 8.55 0.98
N CYS A 103 0.01 9.38 1.98
CA CYS A 103 -1.04 10.39 1.90
C CYS A 103 -0.62 11.52 0.97
N LYS A 104 -1.53 11.88 0.06
CA LYS A 104 -1.33 12.97 -0.87
C LYS A 104 -2.53 13.90 -0.86
N LEU A 105 -2.28 15.16 -1.14
CA LEU A 105 -3.34 16.12 -1.38
C LEU A 105 -3.79 15.98 -2.84
N ALA A 106 -5.02 16.41 -3.11
CA ALA A 106 -5.50 16.42 -4.48
C ALA A 106 -4.58 17.24 -5.40
N SER A 107 -3.99 18.31 -4.88
CA SER A 107 -3.08 19.14 -5.64
C SER A 107 -1.75 18.45 -5.97
N ASP A 108 -1.42 17.36 -5.29
CA ASP A 108 -0.20 16.60 -5.60
C ASP A 108 -0.34 15.79 -6.87
N PHE A 109 -1.54 15.70 -7.40
CA PHE A 109 -1.82 15.07 -8.69
C PHE A 109 -1.95 16.12 -9.79
N ASP A 110 -1.42 17.29 -9.60
CA ASP A 110 -1.75 18.48 -10.36
C ASP A 110 -1.13 18.60 -11.74
N THR A 111 -0.52 17.58 -12.25
CA THR A 111 -0.06 17.66 -13.62
C THR A 111 -1.21 17.31 -14.57
N HIS A 112 -1.27 17.99 -15.70
CA HIS A 112 -2.32 17.73 -16.69
C HIS A 112 -2.30 16.30 -17.24
N LYS A 113 -1.31 15.52 -16.88
CA LYS A 113 -1.24 14.11 -17.23
C LYS A 113 -1.95 13.21 -16.23
N TRP A 114 -2.37 13.76 -15.13
CA TRP A 114 -2.91 12.95 -14.04
C TRP A 114 -4.43 13.00 -14.05
N TYR A 115 -5.02 11.87 -14.38
CA TYR A 115 -6.46 11.68 -14.33
C TYR A 115 -6.75 10.51 -13.42
N VAL A 116 -7.85 10.59 -12.69
CA VAL A 116 -8.27 9.54 -11.79
C VAL A 116 -9.54 8.90 -12.34
N ASN A 117 -9.49 7.61 -12.61
CA ASN A 117 -10.67 6.84 -12.99
C ASN A 117 -11.49 6.52 -11.75
N CYS A 118 -12.79 6.74 -11.83
CA CYS A 118 -13.72 6.38 -10.78
C CYS A 118 -14.99 5.84 -11.41
N LEU A 119 -15.95 5.43 -10.58
CA LEU A 119 -17.21 4.85 -11.07
C LEU A 119 -17.95 5.77 -12.03
N SER A 120 -17.91 7.07 -11.82
CA SER A 120 -18.64 8.03 -12.65
C SER A 120 -17.81 8.58 -13.81
N GLY A 121 -16.59 8.11 -14.00
CA GLY A 121 -15.76 8.57 -15.11
C GLY A 121 -14.34 8.89 -14.67
N THR A 122 -13.71 9.81 -15.40
CA THR A 122 -12.35 10.25 -15.12
C THR A 122 -12.37 11.66 -14.52
N ILE A 123 -11.66 11.85 -13.42
CA ILE A 123 -11.54 13.16 -12.80
C ILE A 123 -10.19 13.76 -13.22
N ASN A 124 -10.24 14.98 -13.75
CA ASN A 124 -9.03 15.75 -14.00
C ASN A 124 -8.59 16.38 -12.67
N LEU A 125 -7.48 15.92 -12.13
CA LEU A 125 -7.01 16.37 -10.82
C LEU A 125 -6.50 17.81 -10.81
N GLU A 126 -6.17 18.34 -11.98
CA GLU A 126 -5.75 19.73 -12.06
C GLU A 126 -6.92 20.70 -11.94
N THR A 127 -8.05 20.38 -12.55
CA THR A 127 -9.23 21.25 -12.56
C THR A 127 -10.33 20.80 -11.63
N GLY A 128 -10.27 19.55 -11.17
CA GLY A 128 -11.34 18.96 -10.38
C GLY A 128 -12.58 18.58 -11.17
N GLN A 129 -12.54 18.71 -12.49
CA GLN A 129 -13.69 18.40 -13.32
C GLN A 129 -13.78 16.93 -13.64
N LEU A 130 -15.00 16.41 -13.64
CA LEU A 130 -15.27 15.05 -14.07
C LEU A 130 -15.24 14.99 -15.59
N MET A 131 -14.44 14.08 -16.11
CA MET A 131 -14.31 13.82 -17.53
C MET A 131 -14.85 12.44 -17.86
N LYS A 132 -15.63 12.36 -18.88
CA LYS A 132 -16.19 11.08 -19.32
C LYS A 132 -15.48 10.57 -20.58
#